data_37068ff5f2871432b9f75f2dd0a1e4ab
#
_entry.id   37068ff5f2871432b9f75f2dd0a1e4ab
#
_cell.length_a   1.000
_cell.length_b   1.000
_cell.length_c   1.000
_cell.angle_alpha   90.00
_cell.angle_beta   90.00
_cell.angle_gamma   90.00
#
_symmetry.space_group_name_H-M   'P 1'
#
loop_
_entity.id
_entity.type
_entity.pdbx_description
1 polymer ?
#
loop_
_entity_poly.entity_id
_entity_poly.type
_entity_poly.pdbx_seq_one_letter_code
_entity_poly.pdbx_strand_id
1 'polypeptide(L)'
;MSNKFEQISIKPGFMKHNGGVLFRTISETEYEFKSTITENHLNAAGITHGGYLSALVDAGSGSAAHKAANGGPCVTISLDLKFIGASKVGDEITGYTKILKKTNTLVFLFCELRCNDKI
;
A
#
# COMPACT_ATOMS: atom_id res chain seq x y z
N MET A 1 18.48 -8.75 8.72
CA MET A 1 17.48 -8.10 7.85
C MET A 1 16.72 -7.08 8.67
N SER A 2 16.62 -5.87 8.17
CA SER A 2 15.92 -4.80 8.88
C SER A 2 14.41 -4.86 8.63
N ASN A 3 13.60 -4.80 9.72
CA ASN A 3 12.15 -4.69 9.62
C ASN A 3 11.68 -3.24 9.77
N LYS A 4 12.58 -2.30 9.51
CA LYS A 4 12.26 -0.88 9.57
C LYS A 4 11.51 -0.44 8.32
N PHE A 5 10.58 0.50 8.51
CA PHE A 5 9.95 1.16 7.37
C PHE A 5 10.97 2.00 6.61
N GLU A 6 10.93 1.90 5.29
CA GLU A 6 11.79 2.68 4.40
C GLU A 6 10.94 3.33 3.32
N GLN A 7 11.33 4.55 2.91
CA GLN A 7 10.67 5.24 1.81
C GLN A 7 10.99 4.53 0.50
N ILE A 8 9.95 4.08 -0.20
CA ILE A 8 10.12 3.39 -1.48
C ILE A 8 9.79 4.26 -2.69
N SER A 9 9.20 5.43 -2.47
CA SER A 9 8.77 6.34 -3.55
C SER A 9 9.89 7.33 -3.88
N ILE A 10 11.06 6.81 -4.29
CA ILE A 10 12.25 7.63 -4.53
C ILE A 10 12.33 8.19 -5.95
N LYS A 11 11.68 7.53 -6.91
CA LYS A 11 11.64 8.02 -8.30
C LYS A 11 10.42 8.92 -8.51
N PRO A 12 10.52 9.91 -9.42
CA PRO A 12 9.35 10.73 -9.75
C PRO A 12 8.16 9.88 -10.19
N GLY A 13 6.98 10.26 -9.77
CA GLY A 13 5.75 9.56 -10.11
C GLY A 13 4.64 9.89 -9.14
N PHE A 14 3.50 9.23 -9.34
CA PHE A 14 2.28 9.52 -8.59
C PHE A 14 2.49 9.42 -7.07
N MET A 15 3.09 8.33 -6.60
CA MET A 15 3.22 8.12 -5.14
C MET A 15 4.20 9.11 -4.51
N LYS A 16 5.32 9.40 -5.16
CA LYS A 16 6.25 10.40 -4.65
C LYS A 16 5.60 11.78 -4.61
N HIS A 17 4.86 12.12 -5.66
CA HIS A 17 4.15 13.41 -5.75
C HIS A 17 3.11 13.56 -4.62
N ASN A 18 2.51 12.46 -4.19
CA ASN A 18 1.46 12.44 -3.17
C ASN A 18 1.97 12.04 -1.78
N GLY A 19 3.24 12.29 -1.50
CA GLY A 19 3.81 12.11 -0.15
C GLY A 19 4.57 10.83 0.08
N GLY A 20 4.58 9.94 -0.90
CA GLY A 20 5.34 8.69 -0.82
C GLY A 20 4.71 7.62 0.06
N VAL A 21 5.36 6.48 0.12
CA VAL A 21 4.92 5.32 0.88
C VAL A 21 6.12 4.75 1.65
N LEU A 22 5.91 4.50 2.93
CA LEU A 22 6.88 3.78 3.76
C LEU A 22 6.53 2.30 3.70
N PHE A 23 7.53 1.45 3.57
CA PHE A 23 7.35 0.02 3.33
C PHE A 23 8.34 -0.79 4.16
N ARG A 24 7.90 -1.95 4.63
CA ARG A 24 8.81 -2.90 5.31
C ARG A 24 8.40 -4.35 5.04
N THR A 25 9.39 -5.23 5.13
CA THR A 25 9.19 -6.67 5.08
C THR A 25 9.05 -7.20 6.50
N ILE A 26 8.03 -8.02 6.76
CA ILE A 26 7.84 -8.70 8.04
C ILE A 26 8.38 -10.13 7.94
N SER A 27 8.05 -10.83 6.86
CA SER A 27 8.47 -12.19 6.57
C SER A 27 8.53 -12.39 5.07
N GLU A 28 8.79 -13.61 4.62
CA GLU A 28 8.80 -13.92 3.18
C GLU A 28 7.44 -13.74 2.52
N THR A 29 6.36 -13.75 3.31
CA THR A 29 4.99 -13.68 2.79
C THR A 29 4.19 -12.52 3.35
N GLU A 30 4.79 -11.71 4.24
CA GLU A 30 4.06 -10.64 4.92
C GLU A 30 4.81 -9.33 4.82
N TYR A 31 4.08 -8.25 4.55
CA TYR A 31 4.64 -6.92 4.34
C TYR A 31 3.71 -5.87 4.93
N GLU A 32 4.27 -4.72 5.30
CA GLU A 32 3.48 -3.58 5.73
C GLU A 32 3.93 -2.32 4.99
N PHE A 33 2.99 -1.42 4.80
CA PHE A 33 3.27 -0.10 4.26
C PHE A 33 2.41 0.92 4.98
N LYS A 34 2.81 2.19 4.93
CA LYS A 34 2.04 3.24 5.59
C LYS A 34 2.18 4.59 4.91
N SER A 35 1.18 5.43 5.15
CA SER A 35 1.10 6.78 4.63
C SER A 35 0.33 7.64 5.64
N THR A 36 0.74 8.90 5.78
CA THR A 36 -0.01 9.88 6.56
C THR A 36 -0.86 10.70 5.61
N ILE A 37 -2.13 10.87 5.94
CA ILE A 37 -3.07 11.60 5.09
C ILE A 37 -2.82 13.10 5.20
N THR A 38 -2.72 13.75 4.05
CA THR A 38 -2.55 15.21 3.92
C THR A 38 -3.72 15.78 3.14
N GLU A 39 -3.77 17.11 3.02
CA GLU A 39 -4.80 17.82 2.25
C GLU A 39 -4.85 17.37 0.79
N ASN A 40 -3.71 16.95 0.23
CA ASN A 40 -3.64 16.51 -1.16
C ASN A 40 -4.35 15.17 -1.41
N HIS A 41 -4.73 14.49 -0.34
CA HIS A 41 -5.37 13.16 -0.43
C HIS A 41 -6.89 13.21 -0.28
N LEU A 42 -7.47 14.41 -0.10
CA LEU A 42 -8.88 14.56 0.23
C LEU A 42 -9.77 14.58 -1.01
N ASN A 43 -11.00 14.12 -0.82
CA ASN A 43 -12.08 14.30 -1.79
C ASN A 43 -12.86 15.61 -1.48
N ALA A 44 -13.88 15.89 -2.26
CA ALA A 44 -14.70 17.11 -2.10
C ALA A 44 -15.43 17.17 -0.75
N ALA A 45 -15.64 16.03 -0.09
CA ALA A 45 -16.30 15.97 1.21
C ALA A 45 -15.33 16.18 2.38
N GLY A 46 -14.04 16.35 2.11
CA GLY A 46 -13.02 16.58 3.14
C GLY A 46 -12.52 15.34 3.85
N ILE A 47 -12.79 14.16 3.30
CA ILE A 47 -12.24 12.91 3.78
C ILE A 47 -11.32 12.31 2.72
N THR A 48 -10.52 11.32 3.09
CA THR A 48 -9.56 10.73 2.16
C THR A 48 -10.26 10.19 0.92
N HIS A 49 -9.74 10.57 -0.25
CA HIS A 49 -10.26 10.10 -1.53
C HIS A 49 -10.04 8.59 -1.67
N GLY A 50 -11.09 7.87 -2.05
CA GLY A 50 -10.99 6.42 -2.28
C GLY A 50 -9.97 6.07 -3.35
N GLY A 51 -9.79 6.94 -4.34
CA GLY A 51 -8.75 6.77 -5.35
C GLY A 51 -7.34 6.79 -4.77
N TYR A 52 -7.09 7.64 -3.76
CA TYR A 52 -5.79 7.64 -3.09
C TYR A 52 -5.56 6.35 -2.31
N LEU A 53 -6.58 5.89 -1.57
CA LEU A 53 -6.50 4.62 -0.84
C LEU A 53 -6.27 3.45 -1.81
N SER A 54 -6.91 3.49 -2.98
CA SER A 54 -6.71 2.48 -4.03
C SER A 54 -5.28 2.50 -4.55
N ALA A 55 -4.73 3.70 -4.79
CA ALA A 55 -3.35 3.87 -5.23
C ALA A 55 -2.37 3.36 -4.16
N LEU A 56 -2.67 3.62 -2.89
CA LEU A 56 -1.84 3.18 -1.77
C LEU A 56 -1.81 1.65 -1.68
N VAL A 57 -2.98 1.00 -1.80
CA VAL A 57 -3.07 -0.46 -1.83
C VAL A 57 -2.29 -1.01 -3.01
N ASP A 58 -2.46 -0.43 -4.19
CA ASP A 58 -1.76 -0.87 -5.40
C ASP A 58 -0.25 -0.73 -5.26
N ALA A 59 0.23 0.40 -4.74
CA ALA A 59 1.66 0.64 -4.55
C ALA A 59 2.27 -0.31 -3.51
N GLY A 60 1.61 -0.46 -2.37
CA GLY A 60 2.10 -1.33 -1.29
C GLY A 60 2.06 -2.81 -1.67
N SER A 61 0.93 -3.25 -2.23
CA SER A 61 0.78 -4.63 -2.66
C SER A 61 1.68 -4.96 -3.86
N GLY A 62 1.86 -4.01 -4.77
CA GLY A 62 2.78 -4.15 -5.89
C GLY A 62 4.22 -4.31 -5.43
N SER A 63 4.63 -3.55 -4.41
CA SER A 63 5.96 -3.68 -3.82
C SER A 63 6.13 -5.03 -3.15
N ALA A 64 5.09 -5.53 -2.48
CA ALA A 64 5.10 -6.87 -1.88
C ALA A 64 5.24 -7.95 -2.94
N ALA A 65 4.49 -7.83 -4.04
CA ALA A 65 4.57 -8.78 -5.16
C ALA A 65 5.97 -8.78 -5.79
N HIS A 66 6.56 -7.60 -5.96
CA HIS A 66 7.91 -7.45 -6.49
C HIS A 66 8.94 -8.15 -5.59
N LYS A 67 8.82 -7.99 -4.28
CA LYS A 67 9.68 -8.69 -3.31
C LYS A 67 9.47 -10.19 -3.36
N ALA A 68 8.22 -10.65 -3.39
CA ALA A 68 7.89 -12.06 -3.47
C ALA A 68 8.40 -12.70 -4.76
N ALA A 69 8.49 -11.92 -5.84
CA ALA A 69 9.02 -12.36 -7.13
C ALA A 69 10.55 -12.19 -7.22
N ASN A 70 11.24 -12.04 -6.11
CA ASN A 70 12.69 -11.89 -6.03
C ASN A 70 13.20 -10.70 -6.86
N GLY A 71 12.46 -9.58 -6.83
CA GLY A 71 12.81 -8.38 -7.56
C GLY A 71 12.35 -8.39 -9.02
N GLY A 72 11.58 -9.37 -9.45
CA GLY A 72 11.02 -9.42 -10.80
C GLY A 72 9.96 -8.35 -11.01
N PRO A 73 9.85 -7.81 -12.24
CA PRO A 73 8.83 -6.80 -12.53
C PRO A 73 7.43 -7.38 -12.42
N CYS A 74 6.52 -6.61 -11.80
CA CYS A 74 5.13 -7.00 -11.62
C CYS A 74 4.21 -5.87 -12.04
N VAL A 75 3.06 -6.23 -12.60
CA VAL A 75 1.99 -5.28 -12.90
C VAL A 75 0.69 -5.82 -12.34
N THR A 76 -0.18 -4.92 -11.89
CA THR A 76 -1.47 -5.31 -11.36
C THR A 76 -2.40 -5.76 -12.48
N ILE A 77 -3.00 -6.92 -12.32
CA ILE A 77 -3.99 -7.45 -13.26
C ILE A 77 -5.39 -7.14 -12.75
N SER A 78 -5.61 -7.28 -11.45
CA SER A 78 -6.93 -7.12 -10.85
C SER A 78 -6.77 -6.58 -9.44
N LEU A 79 -7.65 -5.67 -9.06
CA LEU A 79 -7.70 -5.05 -7.75
C LEU A 79 -9.16 -4.93 -7.33
N ASP A 80 -9.56 -5.67 -6.30
CA ASP A 80 -10.91 -5.61 -5.76
C ASP A 80 -10.83 -4.99 -4.36
N LEU A 81 -11.52 -3.86 -4.17
CA LEU A 81 -11.47 -3.08 -2.94
C LEU A 81 -12.84 -2.94 -2.30
N LYS A 82 -12.84 -2.98 -0.97
CA LYS A 82 -14.01 -2.70 -0.16
C LYS A 82 -13.66 -1.56 0.81
N PHE A 83 -14.42 -0.48 0.77
CA PHE A 83 -14.21 0.70 1.63
C PHE A 83 -15.20 0.63 2.78
N ILE A 84 -14.68 0.35 3.99
CA ILE A 84 -15.55 0.14 5.16
C ILE A 84 -15.40 1.22 6.22
N GLY A 85 -14.53 2.20 6.00
CA GLY A 85 -14.35 3.32 6.93
C GLY A 85 -13.84 4.54 6.20
N ALA A 86 -13.73 5.65 6.93
CA ALA A 86 -13.24 6.92 6.40
C ALA A 86 -12.02 7.38 7.20
N SER A 87 -11.20 8.20 6.56
CA SER A 87 -10.04 8.81 7.21
C SER A 87 -9.95 10.28 6.84
N LYS A 88 -9.14 11.03 7.59
CA LYS A 88 -9.01 12.48 7.45
C LYS A 88 -7.54 12.89 7.55
N VAL A 89 -7.27 14.17 7.32
CA VAL A 89 -5.93 14.75 7.45
C VAL A 89 -5.35 14.42 8.83
N GLY A 90 -4.11 13.99 8.85
CA GLY A 90 -3.38 13.63 10.06
C GLY A 90 -3.47 12.15 10.43
N ASP A 91 -4.42 11.43 9.86
CA ASP A 91 -4.55 10.01 10.14
C ASP A 91 -3.40 9.23 9.48
N GLU A 92 -2.92 8.22 10.19
CA GLU A 92 -1.94 7.29 9.64
C GLU A 92 -2.65 6.05 9.11
N ILE A 93 -2.44 5.76 7.85
CA ILE A 93 -2.96 4.56 7.21
C ILE A 93 -1.85 3.53 7.17
N THR A 94 -2.10 2.36 7.72
CA THR A 94 -1.17 1.23 7.67
C THR A 94 -1.81 0.11 6.87
N GLY A 95 -1.07 -0.40 5.88
CA GLY A 95 -1.50 -1.54 5.08
C GLY A 95 -0.75 -2.78 5.50
N TYR A 96 -1.47 -3.88 5.65
CA TYR A 96 -0.89 -5.19 5.86
C TYR A 96 -1.16 -6.03 4.62
N THR A 97 -0.12 -6.61 4.05
CA THR A 97 -0.23 -7.43 2.84
C THR A 97 0.31 -8.82 3.11
N LYS A 98 -0.45 -9.81 2.70
CA LYS A 98 -0.05 -11.21 2.81
C LYS A 98 -0.10 -11.87 1.43
N ILE A 99 0.99 -12.56 1.09
CA ILE A 99 1.03 -13.38 -0.12
C ILE A 99 0.22 -14.65 0.15
N LEU A 100 -0.85 -14.84 -0.60
CA LEU A 100 -1.71 -16.02 -0.48
C LEU A 100 -1.19 -17.17 -1.32
N LYS A 101 -0.72 -16.86 -2.51
CA LYS A 101 -0.20 -17.86 -3.44
C LYS A 101 0.69 -17.19 -4.46
N LYS A 102 1.77 -17.86 -4.80
CA LYS A 102 2.67 -17.44 -5.87
C LYS A 102 2.81 -18.59 -6.86
N THR A 103 2.65 -18.27 -8.15
CA THR A 103 2.92 -19.20 -9.25
C THR A 103 4.10 -18.66 -10.07
N ASN A 104 4.43 -19.32 -11.17
CA ASN A 104 5.50 -18.83 -12.05
C ASN A 104 5.18 -17.49 -12.70
N THR A 105 3.90 -17.15 -12.82
CA THR A 105 3.46 -15.95 -13.55
C THR A 105 2.56 -15.02 -12.74
N LEU A 106 2.04 -15.47 -11.60
CA LEU A 106 1.05 -14.72 -10.83
C LEU A 106 1.40 -14.67 -9.35
N VAL A 107 1.03 -13.56 -8.70
CA VAL A 107 1.08 -13.42 -7.24
C VAL A 107 -0.32 -13.02 -6.78
N PHE A 108 -0.89 -13.80 -5.87
CA PHE A 108 -2.20 -13.52 -5.26
C PHE A 108 -1.97 -12.99 -3.84
N LEU A 109 -2.52 -11.81 -3.56
CA LEU A 109 -2.30 -11.15 -2.28
C LEU A 109 -3.62 -10.76 -1.62
N PHE A 110 -3.58 -10.72 -0.30
CA PHE A 110 -4.61 -10.09 0.53
C PHE A 110 -4.00 -8.81 1.11
N CYS A 111 -4.79 -7.74 1.16
CA CYS A 111 -4.38 -6.49 1.78
C CYS A 111 -5.48 -5.94 2.65
N GLU A 112 -5.09 -5.43 3.82
CA GLU A 112 -5.99 -4.78 4.76
C GLU A 112 -5.40 -3.42 5.13
N LEU A 113 -6.22 -2.37 5.02
CA LEU A 113 -5.83 -1.04 5.48
C LEU A 113 -6.44 -0.77 6.86
N ARG A 114 -5.65 -0.16 7.72
CA ARG A 114 -6.08 0.31 9.04
C ARG A 114 -5.80 1.78 9.17
N CYS A 115 -6.72 2.49 9.81
CA CYS A 115 -6.58 3.91 10.10
C CYS A 115 -6.29 4.05 11.59
N ASN A 116 -5.11 4.55 11.94
CA ASN A 116 -4.68 4.69 13.35
C ASN A 116 -4.88 3.36 14.11
N ASP A 117 -4.49 2.23 13.49
CA ASP A 117 -4.61 0.86 14.01
C ASP A 117 -6.04 0.29 14.09
N LYS A 118 -7.00 0.94 13.41
CA LYS A 118 -8.37 0.42 13.27
C LYS A 118 -8.70 0.17 11.81
N ILE A 119 -9.42 -0.87 11.58
CA ILE A 119 -9.88 -1.23 10.22
C ILE A 119 -10.87 -0.20 9.68
#